data_54a3e2e683475662ad0ff17bb50dc48a
#
_entry.id   54a3e2e683475662ad0ff17bb50dc48a
#
_cell.length_a   1.000
_cell.length_b   1.000
_cell.length_c   1.000
_cell.angle_alpha   90.00
_cell.angle_beta   90.00
_cell.angle_gamma   90.00
#
_symmetry.space_group_name_H-M   'P 1'
#
loop_
_entity.id
_entity.type
_entity.pdbx_description
1 polymer ?
#
loop_
_entity_poly.entity_id
_entity_poly.type
_entity_poly.pdbx_seq_one_letter_code
_entity_poly.pdbx_strand_id
1 'polypeptide(L)'
;YKTGLGAELTVGNLASMSSGMEWSEKYYSIINITTESYFTDDLRSLILNQKIINKPGQKFRYSSGDTQLLGMVIEKATNTNLSDYLKNNFTIPMGFENEALWQLDSEESGIEKAYCCFASNAKDFARFGKLYKNNGKWNNEILLDSTFINKAINPVYEDSPYYGYGWWLYTFEDKKVFTMNGHRGQFVIVFPEEGIIIVRLGDKNKEGDNDDGDLYKYISEGYNLATSIE
;
A
#
# COMPACT_ATOMS: atom_id res chain seq x y z
N TYR A 1 -0.28 22.56 3.15
CA TYR A 1 -0.41 22.20 4.58
C TYR A 1 0.57 22.96 5.48
N LYS A 2 0.64 24.30 5.35
CA LYS A 2 1.60 25.11 6.13
C LYS A 2 0.99 25.70 7.41
N THR A 3 -0.33 25.62 7.59
CA THR A 3 -1.06 26.22 8.71
C THR A 3 -2.15 25.30 9.24
N GLY A 4 -2.67 25.61 10.44
CA GLY A 4 -3.73 24.84 11.09
C GLY A 4 -3.33 23.37 11.32
N LEU A 5 -4.29 22.47 11.25
CA LEU A 5 -4.07 21.03 11.44
C LEU A 5 -3.09 20.43 10.40
N GLY A 6 -3.04 21.00 9.20
CA GLY A 6 -2.09 20.56 8.18
C GLY A 6 -0.63 20.72 8.55
N ALA A 7 -0.31 21.68 9.43
CA ALA A 7 1.06 21.90 9.91
C ALA A 7 1.54 20.83 10.91
N GLU A 8 0.61 20.05 11.47
CA GLU A 8 0.92 18.93 12.37
C GLU A 8 1.09 17.59 11.61
N LEU A 9 0.81 17.58 10.30
CA LEU A 9 0.87 16.39 9.48
C LEU A 9 2.30 15.88 9.32
N THR A 10 2.50 14.59 9.56
CA THR A 10 3.78 13.91 9.40
C THR A 10 3.70 12.82 8.33
N VAL A 11 4.86 12.40 7.81
CA VAL A 11 4.97 11.25 6.89
C VAL A 11 4.41 9.98 7.53
N GLY A 12 4.62 9.80 8.84
CA GLY A 12 4.07 8.67 9.60
C GLY A 12 2.54 8.66 9.61
N ASN A 13 1.89 9.82 9.70
CA ASN A 13 0.43 9.92 9.65
C ASN A 13 -0.13 9.50 8.28
N LEU A 14 0.55 9.84 7.20
CA LEU A 14 0.18 9.40 5.85
C LEU A 14 0.35 7.89 5.70
N ALA A 15 1.50 7.35 6.11
CA ALA A 15 1.78 5.92 6.02
C ALA A 15 0.84 5.05 6.87
N SER A 16 0.33 5.59 7.99
CA SER A 16 -0.61 4.91 8.90
C SER A 16 -2.08 5.24 8.66
N MET A 17 -2.42 5.91 7.55
CA MET A 17 -3.81 6.29 7.23
C MET A 17 -4.49 7.10 8.35
N SER A 18 -3.77 8.07 8.89
CA SER A 18 -4.24 8.89 10.02
C SER A 18 -4.01 10.38 9.82
N SER A 19 -3.95 10.84 8.58
CA SER A 19 -3.75 12.26 8.24
C SER A 19 -4.88 13.18 8.72
N GLY A 20 -6.10 12.64 8.87
CA GLY A 20 -7.31 13.43 9.09
C GLY A 20 -7.78 14.18 7.85
N MET A 21 -7.31 13.81 6.65
CA MET A 21 -7.72 14.39 5.38
C MET A 21 -9.21 14.17 5.13
N GLU A 22 -9.86 15.16 4.54
CA GLU A 22 -11.23 15.05 4.03
C GLU A 22 -11.24 14.18 2.77
N TRP A 23 -11.50 12.89 2.95
CA TRP A 23 -11.47 11.91 1.88
C TRP A 23 -12.60 10.89 2.02
N SER A 24 -13.00 10.24 0.92
CA SER A 24 -14.04 9.21 0.91
C SER A 24 -13.69 8.10 -0.07
N GLU A 25 -13.65 6.85 0.39
CA GLU A 25 -13.35 5.64 -0.39
C GLU A 25 -14.59 5.00 -1.04
N LYS A 26 -15.56 5.80 -1.48
CA LYS A 26 -16.75 5.29 -2.17
C LYS A 26 -16.47 5.06 -3.65
N TYR A 27 -15.83 3.96 -4.01
CA TYR A 27 -15.36 3.64 -5.37
C TYR A 27 -16.45 3.60 -6.45
N TYR A 28 -17.70 3.34 -6.11
CA TYR A 28 -18.80 3.22 -7.06
C TYR A 28 -19.66 4.47 -7.19
N SER A 29 -19.25 5.58 -6.62
CA SER A 29 -19.96 6.86 -6.71
C SER A 29 -19.28 7.77 -7.72
N ILE A 30 -19.99 8.14 -8.78
CA ILE A 30 -19.48 9.03 -9.85
C ILE A 30 -19.12 10.43 -9.30
N ILE A 31 -19.73 10.84 -8.18
CA ILE A 31 -19.53 12.15 -7.54
C ILE A 31 -18.63 12.02 -6.31
N ASN A 32 -17.59 11.21 -6.36
CA ASN A 32 -16.71 10.98 -5.22
C ASN A 32 -15.29 11.39 -5.57
N ILE A 33 -14.58 11.90 -4.58
CA ILE A 33 -13.17 12.30 -4.68
C ILE A 33 -12.28 11.17 -5.20
N THR A 34 -12.52 9.91 -4.80
CA THR A 34 -11.76 8.74 -5.28
C THR A 34 -11.98 8.51 -6.77
N THR A 35 -13.21 8.68 -7.27
CA THR A 35 -13.50 8.60 -8.71
C THR A 35 -12.88 9.79 -9.45
N GLU A 36 -13.02 11.00 -8.92
CA GLU A 36 -12.40 12.20 -9.47
C GLU A 36 -10.88 12.05 -9.55
N SER A 37 -10.21 11.53 -8.51
CA SER A 37 -8.76 11.31 -8.51
C SER A 37 -8.30 10.33 -9.59
N TYR A 38 -9.15 9.37 -9.98
CA TYR A 38 -8.82 8.41 -11.05
C TYR A 38 -8.89 9.03 -12.45
N PHE A 39 -9.80 9.98 -12.67
CA PHE A 39 -10.05 10.56 -14.00
C PHE A 39 -9.47 11.97 -14.20
N THR A 40 -8.97 12.62 -13.15
CA THR A 40 -8.36 13.96 -13.29
C THR A 40 -7.05 13.93 -14.06
N ASP A 41 -6.79 14.97 -14.81
CA ASP A 41 -5.52 15.20 -15.50
C ASP A 41 -4.53 16.03 -14.64
N ASP A 42 -4.97 16.52 -13.46
CA ASP A 42 -4.17 17.28 -12.49
C ASP A 42 -4.39 16.75 -11.07
N LEU A 43 -3.84 15.57 -10.82
CA LEU A 43 -3.93 14.89 -9.53
C LEU A 43 -3.23 15.67 -8.42
N ARG A 44 -2.15 16.40 -8.76
CA ARG A 44 -1.41 17.22 -7.81
C ARG A 44 -2.29 18.30 -7.19
N SER A 45 -2.95 19.09 -8.02
CA SER A 45 -3.86 20.14 -7.54
C SER A 45 -5.03 19.58 -6.76
N LEU A 46 -5.61 18.46 -7.22
CA LEU A 46 -6.70 17.80 -6.52
C LEU A 46 -6.33 17.43 -5.09
N ILE A 47 -5.16 16.79 -4.89
CA ILE A 47 -4.68 16.34 -3.57
C ILE A 47 -4.28 17.53 -2.68
N LEU A 48 -3.57 18.51 -3.24
CA LEU A 48 -3.11 19.66 -2.45
C LEU A 48 -4.25 20.57 -1.98
N ASN A 49 -5.41 20.54 -2.65
CA ASN A 49 -6.61 21.26 -2.26
C ASN A 49 -7.45 20.54 -1.18
N GLN A 50 -7.12 19.27 -0.85
CA GLN A 50 -7.82 18.58 0.23
C GLN A 50 -7.52 19.20 1.59
N LYS A 51 -8.53 19.25 2.45
CA LYS A 51 -8.42 19.81 3.80
C LYS A 51 -8.04 18.73 4.80
N ILE A 52 -7.25 19.09 5.79
CA ILE A 52 -7.08 18.30 7.00
C ILE A 52 -8.14 18.76 8.01
N ILE A 53 -9.18 17.95 8.20
CA ILE A 53 -10.36 18.30 9.01
C ILE A 53 -10.37 17.67 10.40
N ASN A 54 -9.53 16.65 10.60
CA ASN A 54 -9.30 16.03 11.90
C ASN A 54 -7.83 16.14 12.28
N LYS A 55 -7.53 16.08 13.57
CA LYS A 55 -6.15 16.15 14.05
C LYS A 55 -5.36 14.94 13.57
N PRO A 56 -4.22 15.13 12.88
CA PRO A 56 -3.35 14.05 12.42
C PRO A 56 -2.90 13.16 13.58
N GLY A 57 -2.83 11.85 13.32
CA GLY A 57 -2.36 10.86 14.26
C GLY A 57 -3.37 10.43 15.35
N GLN A 58 -4.61 10.91 15.30
CA GLN A 58 -5.61 10.56 16.32
C GLN A 58 -6.47 9.34 15.97
N LYS A 59 -6.72 9.12 14.68
CA LYS A 59 -7.65 8.06 14.25
C LYS A 59 -7.24 7.50 12.91
N PHE A 60 -7.24 6.19 12.82
CA PHE A 60 -7.13 5.48 11.54
C PHE A 60 -8.38 5.74 10.68
N ARG A 61 -8.16 6.07 9.43
CA ARG A 61 -9.16 6.10 8.38
C ARG A 61 -8.49 5.88 7.04
N TYR A 62 -8.73 4.72 6.44
CA TYR A 62 -8.13 4.40 5.14
C TYR A 62 -8.42 5.50 4.12
N SER A 63 -7.38 5.93 3.40
CA SER A 63 -7.44 7.06 2.48
C SER A 63 -6.46 6.90 1.33
N SER A 64 -6.97 6.73 0.12
CA SER A 64 -6.17 6.80 -1.11
C SER A 64 -5.47 8.15 -1.25
N GLY A 65 -6.08 9.23 -0.74
CA GLY A 65 -5.48 10.55 -0.70
C GLY A 65 -4.21 10.61 0.17
N ASP A 66 -4.16 9.87 1.29
CA ASP A 66 -2.97 9.78 2.13
C ASP A 66 -1.81 9.13 1.36
N THR A 67 -2.08 8.05 0.64
CA THR A 67 -1.07 7.35 -0.17
C THR A 67 -0.59 8.23 -1.32
N GLN A 68 -1.50 8.95 -2.00
CA GLN A 68 -1.10 9.86 -3.07
C GLN A 68 -0.25 11.01 -2.54
N LEU A 69 -0.64 11.63 -1.43
CA LEU A 69 0.15 12.70 -0.83
C LEU A 69 1.52 12.18 -0.35
N LEU A 70 1.60 10.97 0.18
CA LEU A 70 2.87 10.33 0.56
C LEU A 70 3.77 10.14 -0.67
N GLY A 71 3.24 9.67 -1.79
CA GLY A 71 3.97 9.57 -3.06
C GLY A 71 4.55 10.93 -3.49
N MET A 72 3.74 11.98 -3.48
CA MET A 72 4.19 13.33 -3.81
C MET A 72 5.26 13.87 -2.84
N VAL A 73 5.21 13.49 -1.56
CA VAL A 73 6.26 13.83 -0.58
C VAL A 73 7.57 13.12 -0.92
N ILE A 74 7.52 11.85 -1.28
CA ILE A 74 8.71 11.08 -1.71
C ILE A 74 9.34 11.72 -2.95
N GLU A 75 8.53 11.99 -3.97
CA GLU A 75 8.96 12.64 -5.20
C GLU A 75 9.66 13.98 -4.91
N LYS A 76 9.05 14.81 -4.06
CA LYS A 76 9.63 16.10 -3.67
C LYS A 76 10.91 15.96 -2.85
N ALA A 77 10.99 14.99 -1.96
CA ALA A 77 12.14 14.78 -1.08
C ALA A 77 13.35 14.21 -1.82
N THR A 78 13.10 13.36 -2.82
CA THR A 78 14.14 12.67 -3.59
C THR A 78 14.50 13.38 -4.89
N ASN A 79 13.67 14.33 -5.32
CA ASN A 79 13.74 15.01 -6.62
C ASN A 79 13.75 14.00 -7.79
N THR A 80 12.99 12.92 -7.66
CA THR A 80 12.91 11.81 -8.63
C THR A 80 11.44 11.35 -8.67
N ASN A 81 10.88 11.05 -9.83
CA ASN A 81 9.55 10.47 -9.94
C ASN A 81 9.49 9.09 -9.26
N LEU A 82 8.29 8.62 -8.90
CA LEU A 82 8.13 7.38 -8.14
C LEU A 82 8.58 6.15 -8.94
N SER A 83 8.37 6.12 -10.25
CA SER A 83 8.77 5.02 -11.12
C SER A 83 10.27 4.84 -11.15
N ASP A 84 11.03 5.91 -11.35
CA ASP A 84 12.49 5.89 -11.34
C ASP A 84 13.05 5.60 -9.94
N TYR A 85 12.44 6.20 -8.90
CA TYR A 85 12.84 5.93 -7.52
C TYR A 85 12.66 4.44 -7.17
N LEU A 86 11.50 3.87 -7.51
CA LEU A 86 11.20 2.46 -7.29
C LEU A 86 12.14 1.57 -8.11
N LYS A 87 12.38 1.91 -9.38
CA LYS A 87 13.25 1.18 -10.29
C LYS A 87 14.66 1.05 -9.74
N ASN A 88 15.25 2.16 -9.37
CA ASN A 88 16.65 2.22 -8.96
C ASN A 88 16.91 1.63 -7.57
N ASN A 89 15.97 1.81 -6.63
CA ASN A 89 16.17 1.41 -5.24
C ASN A 89 15.56 0.04 -4.90
N PHE A 90 14.65 -0.49 -5.73
CA PHE A 90 13.95 -1.74 -5.42
C PHE A 90 13.89 -2.72 -6.58
N THR A 91 13.30 -2.36 -7.74
CA THR A 91 13.03 -3.38 -8.75
C THR A 91 14.30 -3.93 -9.38
N ILE A 92 15.30 -3.10 -9.66
CA ILE A 92 16.62 -3.55 -10.12
C ILE A 92 17.34 -4.37 -9.04
N PRO A 93 17.54 -3.86 -7.80
CA PRO A 93 18.19 -4.64 -6.75
C PRO A 93 17.49 -5.97 -6.43
N MET A 94 16.16 -6.01 -6.48
CA MET A 94 15.38 -7.22 -6.22
C MET A 94 15.30 -8.17 -7.42
N GLY A 95 15.79 -7.78 -8.59
CA GLY A 95 15.80 -8.61 -9.80
C GLY A 95 14.40 -8.86 -10.36
N PHE A 96 13.61 -7.82 -10.57
CA PHE A 96 12.32 -7.93 -11.25
C PHE A 96 12.51 -8.54 -12.64
N GLU A 97 11.58 -9.44 -12.99
CA GLU A 97 11.65 -10.15 -14.27
C GLU A 97 11.19 -9.29 -15.45
N ASN A 98 10.30 -8.33 -15.18
CA ASN A 98 9.76 -7.43 -16.17
C ASN A 98 9.82 -5.98 -15.70
N GLU A 99 9.74 -5.06 -16.66
CA GLU A 99 9.54 -3.66 -16.35
C GLU A 99 8.18 -3.47 -15.67
N ALA A 100 8.19 -2.84 -14.51
CA ALA A 100 6.97 -2.47 -13.81
C ALA A 100 6.42 -1.16 -14.41
N LEU A 101 5.10 -1.09 -14.54
CA LEU A 101 4.42 0.07 -15.10
C LEU A 101 3.57 0.76 -14.02
N TRP A 102 3.56 2.08 -14.04
CA TRP A 102 2.71 2.87 -13.15
C TRP A 102 1.89 3.87 -13.96
N GLN A 103 0.58 3.88 -13.74
CA GLN A 103 -0.30 4.79 -14.46
C GLN A 103 -0.09 6.23 -14.00
N LEU A 104 0.04 7.14 -14.96
CA LEU A 104 0.08 8.59 -14.72
C LEU A 104 -1.34 9.17 -14.69
N ASP A 105 -1.48 10.36 -14.11
CA ASP A 105 -2.71 11.16 -14.22
C ASP A 105 -2.90 11.68 -15.64
N SER A 106 -1.85 12.26 -16.23
CA SER A 106 -1.82 12.67 -17.63
C SER A 106 -0.37 12.63 -18.16
N GLU A 107 -0.19 12.71 -19.46
CA GLU A 107 1.15 12.83 -20.08
C GLU A 107 1.80 14.18 -19.76
N GLU A 108 1.00 15.25 -19.63
CA GLU A 108 1.51 16.60 -19.34
C GLU A 108 1.94 16.77 -17.88
N SER A 109 1.12 16.28 -16.92
CA SER A 109 1.39 16.36 -15.48
C SER A 109 2.44 15.35 -15.04
N GLY A 110 2.35 14.12 -15.53
CA GLY A 110 3.32 13.05 -15.29
C GLY A 110 3.36 12.53 -13.85
N ILE A 111 2.27 12.69 -13.09
CA ILE A 111 2.19 12.23 -11.70
C ILE A 111 1.70 10.78 -11.64
N GLU A 112 2.50 9.90 -11.07
CA GLU A 112 2.07 8.52 -10.81
C GLU A 112 0.92 8.48 -9.80
N LYS A 113 -0.10 7.66 -10.11
CA LYS A 113 -1.21 7.38 -9.20
C LYS A 113 -0.74 6.45 -8.08
N ALA A 114 -0.08 7.01 -7.06
CA ALA A 114 0.58 6.26 -6.00
C ALA A 114 -0.37 5.35 -5.21
N TYR A 115 -1.65 5.69 -5.15
CA TYR A 115 -2.69 4.94 -4.45
C TYR A 115 -3.20 3.72 -5.22
N CYS A 116 -2.87 3.58 -6.52
CA CYS A 116 -3.30 2.46 -7.36
C CYS A 116 -2.34 2.21 -8.54
N CYS A 117 -2.76 1.30 -9.40
CA CYS A 117 -2.45 1.30 -10.83
C CYS A 117 -0.97 1.00 -11.12
N PHE A 118 -0.27 0.38 -10.17
CA PHE A 118 1.04 -0.23 -10.37
C PHE A 118 0.87 -1.65 -10.91
N ALA A 119 1.49 -1.96 -12.03
CA ALA A 119 1.37 -3.23 -12.73
C ALA A 119 2.71 -3.96 -12.81
N SER A 120 2.71 -5.23 -12.41
CA SER A 120 3.80 -6.17 -12.56
C SER A 120 3.25 -7.60 -12.53
N ASN A 121 4.11 -8.62 -12.50
CA ASN A 121 3.71 -10.02 -12.38
C ASN A 121 3.70 -10.51 -10.92
N ALA A 122 3.12 -11.70 -10.69
CA ALA A 122 2.96 -12.25 -9.34
C ALA A 122 4.30 -12.52 -8.63
N LYS A 123 5.35 -12.92 -9.36
CA LYS A 123 6.68 -13.16 -8.77
C LYS A 123 7.32 -11.87 -8.28
N ASP A 124 7.16 -10.78 -9.04
CA ASP A 124 7.67 -9.47 -8.66
C ASP A 124 6.94 -8.92 -7.44
N PHE A 125 5.62 -9.08 -7.36
CA PHE A 125 4.87 -8.76 -6.13
C PHE A 125 5.31 -9.62 -4.93
N ALA A 126 5.60 -10.90 -5.14
CA ALA A 126 6.12 -11.76 -4.07
C ALA A 126 7.48 -11.30 -3.53
N ARG A 127 8.30 -10.62 -4.35
CA ARG A 127 9.59 -10.05 -3.91
C ARG A 127 9.42 -8.97 -2.84
N PHE A 128 8.37 -8.15 -2.92
CA PHE A 128 8.05 -7.21 -1.84
C PHE A 128 7.69 -7.94 -0.55
N GLY A 129 6.85 -8.95 -0.62
CA GLY A 129 6.53 -9.79 0.55
C GLY A 129 7.78 -10.42 1.17
N LYS A 130 8.68 -10.94 0.32
CA LYS A 130 9.97 -11.53 0.75
C LYS A 130 10.88 -10.49 1.40
N LEU A 131 10.96 -9.27 0.85
CA LEU A 131 11.77 -8.20 1.43
C LEU A 131 11.32 -7.87 2.86
N TYR A 132 10.01 -7.71 3.07
CA TYR A 132 9.45 -7.45 4.39
C TYR A 132 9.61 -8.65 5.35
N LYS A 133 9.35 -9.87 4.86
CA LYS A 133 9.60 -11.10 5.63
C LYS A 133 11.05 -11.20 6.12
N ASN A 134 12.00 -10.76 5.31
CA ASN A 134 13.43 -10.80 5.60
C ASN A 134 13.95 -9.54 6.32
N ASN A 135 13.09 -8.78 6.99
CA ASN A 135 13.46 -7.56 7.73
C ASN A 135 14.24 -6.55 6.88
N GLY A 136 13.82 -6.36 5.62
CA GLY A 136 14.41 -5.38 4.71
C GLY A 136 15.71 -5.83 4.01
N LYS A 137 16.13 -7.06 4.20
CA LYS A 137 17.33 -7.63 3.57
C LYS A 137 17.02 -8.36 2.27
N TRP A 138 17.84 -8.11 1.25
CA TRP A 138 17.81 -8.78 -0.04
C TRP A 138 19.23 -9.14 -0.48
N ASN A 139 19.49 -10.43 -0.77
CA ASN A 139 20.83 -10.93 -1.18
C ASN A 139 22.00 -10.38 -0.33
N ASN A 140 21.85 -10.35 0.99
CA ASN A 140 22.79 -9.79 1.97
C ASN A 140 22.93 -8.26 1.99
N GLU A 141 22.21 -7.53 1.15
CA GLU A 141 22.12 -6.07 1.19
C GLU A 141 20.91 -5.62 2.01
N ILE A 142 21.02 -4.47 2.65
CA ILE A 142 19.91 -3.84 3.38
C ILE A 142 19.25 -2.84 2.43
N LEU A 143 18.06 -3.17 1.92
CA LEU A 143 17.27 -2.27 1.09
C LEU A 143 16.30 -1.41 1.93
N LEU A 144 15.83 -1.92 3.06
CA LEU A 144 14.98 -1.21 4.00
C LEU A 144 15.49 -1.41 5.43
N ASP A 145 15.39 -0.35 6.23
CA ASP A 145 15.74 -0.39 7.63
C ASP A 145 14.79 -1.30 8.42
N SER A 146 15.32 -2.18 9.25
CA SER A 146 14.54 -3.15 10.02
C SER A 146 13.62 -2.50 11.05
N THR A 147 13.97 -1.31 11.56
CA THR A 147 13.12 -0.54 12.46
C THR A 147 11.88 -0.03 11.72
N PHE A 148 12.05 0.39 10.47
CA PHE A 148 10.91 0.74 9.60
C PHE A 148 10.04 -0.47 9.30
N ILE A 149 10.64 -1.61 8.92
CA ILE A 149 9.91 -2.86 8.68
C ILE A 149 9.06 -3.23 9.89
N ASN A 150 9.66 -3.19 11.09
CA ASN A 150 8.94 -3.52 12.31
C ASN A 150 7.73 -2.60 12.56
N LYS A 151 7.86 -1.30 12.28
CA LYS A 151 6.71 -0.37 12.33
C LYS A 151 5.67 -0.67 11.26
N ALA A 152 6.10 -1.06 10.06
CA ALA A 152 5.21 -1.28 8.94
C ALA A 152 4.31 -2.51 9.12
N ILE A 153 4.83 -3.57 9.72
CA ILE A 153 4.11 -4.85 9.90
C ILE A 153 3.61 -5.09 11.34
N ASN A 154 3.48 -4.04 12.13
CA ASN A 154 2.85 -4.07 13.46
C ASN A 154 1.83 -2.93 13.59
N PRO A 155 0.84 -3.07 14.48
CA PRO A 155 -0.15 -2.04 14.71
C PRO A 155 0.49 -0.71 15.11
N VAL A 156 -0.01 0.38 14.51
CA VAL A 156 0.39 1.75 14.90
C VAL A 156 -0.48 2.28 16.03
N TYR A 157 -1.75 1.88 16.04
CA TYR A 157 -2.75 2.33 17.01
C TYR A 157 -3.46 1.14 17.64
N GLU A 158 -3.75 1.22 18.94
CA GLU A 158 -4.45 0.16 19.67
C GLU A 158 -5.91 -0.02 19.22
N ASP A 159 -6.56 1.06 18.80
CA ASP A 159 -7.94 1.06 18.29
C ASP A 159 -8.06 0.61 16.82
N SER A 160 -6.94 0.42 16.15
CA SER A 160 -6.85 -0.11 14.79
C SER A 160 -5.72 -1.13 14.64
N PRO A 161 -5.80 -2.28 15.35
CA PRO A 161 -4.73 -3.27 15.40
C PRO A 161 -4.50 -4.01 14.07
N TYR A 162 -5.32 -3.73 13.10
CA TYR A 162 -5.34 -4.36 11.78
C TYR A 162 -4.54 -3.60 10.70
N TYR A 163 -3.82 -2.50 11.07
CA TYR A 163 -3.04 -1.71 10.10
C TYR A 163 -1.72 -1.20 10.65
N GLY A 164 -0.67 -1.33 9.83
CA GLY A 164 0.66 -0.79 10.09
C GLY A 164 0.99 0.42 9.18
N TYR A 165 2.19 0.45 8.62
CA TYR A 165 2.57 1.43 7.59
C TYR A 165 2.42 0.81 6.21
N GLY A 166 1.23 0.97 5.61
CA GLY A 166 0.91 0.44 4.28
C GLY A 166 0.58 -1.05 4.22
N TRP A 167 0.54 -1.74 5.35
CA TRP A 167 0.22 -3.16 5.43
C TRP A 167 -1.03 -3.40 6.28
N TRP A 168 -1.92 -4.26 5.78
CA TRP A 168 -3.02 -4.84 6.55
C TRP A 168 -2.49 -6.01 7.38
N LEU A 169 -2.98 -6.12 8.61
CA LEU A 169 -2.50 -7.07 9.61
C LEU A 169 -3.63 -8.00 10.01
N TYR A 170 -3.35 -9.30 9.98
CA TYR A 170 -4.29 -10.36 10.32
C TYR A 170 -3.66 -11.37 11.26
N THR A 171 -4.50 -12.17 11.88
CA THR A 171 -4.10 -13.37 12.63
C THR A 171 -4.86 -14.55 12.05
N PHE A 172 -4.16 -15.64 11.73
CA PHE A 172 -4.74 -16.89 11.28
C PHE A 172 -4.17 -18.03 12.13
N GLU A 173 -5.02 -18.74 12.90
CA GLU A 173 -4.61 -19.82 13.81
C GLU A 173 -3.41 -19.42 14.71
N ASP A 174 -3.52 -18.26 15.37
CA ASP A 174 -2.47 -17.64 16.19
C ASP A 174 -1.19 -17.21 15.44
N LYS A 175 -1.17 -17.35 14.12
CA LYS A 175 -0.06 -16.93 13.28
C LYS A 175 -0.24 -15.50 12.80
N LYS A 176 0.86 -14.76 12.80
CA LYS A 176 0.90 -13.42 12.24
C LYS A 176 0.86 -13.47 10.72
N VAL A 177 -0.02 -12.69 10.14
CA VAL A 177 -0.12 -12.50 8.70
C VAL A 177 -0.14 -11.01 8.38
N PHE A 178 0.62 -10.58 7.39
CA PHE A 178 0.48 -9.23 6.87
C PHE A 178 0.26 -9.26 5.35
N THR A 179 -0.53 -8.32 4.85
CA THR A 179 -0.98 -8.37 3.47
C THR A 179 -0.97 -7.00 2.79
N MET A 180 -0.72 -7.00 1.49
CA MET A 180 -1.15 -5.93 0.59
C MET A 180 -2.51 -6.31 0.04
N ASN A 181 -3.49 -5.44 0.21
CA ASN A 181 -4.85 -5.64 -0.30
C ASN A 181 -5.15 -4.60 -1.37
N GLY A 182 -5.20 -5.04 -2.61
CA GLY A 182 -5.58 -4.22 -3.73
C GLY A 182 -7.05 -4.44 -4.14
N HIS A 183 -7.65 -3.41 -4.69
CA HIS A 183 -9.02 -3.46 -5.22
C HIS A 183 -9.19 -4.63 -6.18
N ARG A 184 -10.37 -5.28 -6.15
CA ARG A 184 -10.74 -6.45 -6.97
C ARG A 184 -9.90 -7.70 -6.69
N GLY A 185 -9.32 -7.81 -5.48
CA GLY A 185 -8.67 -9.02 -5.00
C GLY A 185 -7.22 -9.18 -5.47
N GLN A 186 -6.49 -8.10 -5.59
CA GLN A 186 -5.03 -8.14 -5.75
C GLN A 186 -4.40 -8.36 -4.38
N PHE A 187 -3.83 -9.53 -4.10
CA PHE A 187 -3.31 -9.85 -2.78
C PHE A 187 -1.82 -10.24 -2.81
N VAL A 188 -1.07 -9.74 -1.84
CA VAL A 188 0.21 -10.32 -1.41
C VAL A 188 0.05 -10.69 0.06
N ILE A 189 0.02 -11.95 0.37
CA ILE A 189 -0.21 -12.49 1.71
C ILE A 189 1.10 -13.09 2.22
N VAL A 190 1.54 -12.71 3.40
CA VAL A 190 2.82 -13.15 3.96
C VAL A 190 2.61 -13.71 5.36
N PHE A 191 3.05 -14.96 5.55
CA PHE A 191 3.24 -15.61 6.84
C PHE A 191 4.74 -15.56 7.16
N PRO A 192 5.19 -14.60 7.96
CA PRO A 192 6.63 -14.35 8.10
C PRO A 192 7.38 -15.48 8.80
N GLU A 193 6.78 -16.13 9.79
CA GLU A 193 7.39 -17.20 10.59
C GLU A 193 7.43 -18.53 9.82
N GLU A 194 6.37 -18.83 9.08
CA GLU A 194 6.26 -20.04 8.24
C GLU A 194 7.00 -19.90 6.91
N GLY A 195 7.37 -18.69 6.54
CA GLY A 195 8.07 -18.45 5.27
C GLY A 195 7.20 -18.50 4.03
N ILE A 196 5.87 -18.50 4.19
CA ILE A 196 4.90 -18.63 3.09
C ILE A 196 4.57 -17.26 2.52
N ILE A 197 4.57 -17.15 1.20
CA ILE A 197 4.10 -15.97 0.46
C ILE A 197 3.13 -16.43 -0.61
N ILE A 198 1.91 -15.87 -0.57
CA ILE A 198 0.86 -16.15 -1.53
C ILE A 198 0.56 -14.87 -2.31
N VAL A 199 0.55 -14.94 -3.62
CA VAL A 199 0.18 -13.81 -4.47
C VAL A 199 -0.99 -14.19 -5.37
N ARG A 200 -2.01 -13.34 -5.34
CA ARG A 200 -3.13 -13.41 -6.27
C ARG A 200 -3.18 -12.11 -7.07
N LEU A 201 -3.20 -12.25 -8.38
CA LEU A 201 -3.51 -11.17 -9.32
C LEU A 201 -4.72 -11.59 -10.14
N GLY A 202 -5.66 -10.70 -10.34
CA GLY A 202 -6.87 -10.97 -11.11
C GLY A 202 -7.87 -9.82 -11.03
N ASP A 203 -8.89 -9.82 -11.90
CA ASP A 203 -9.82 -8.71 -12.01
C ASP A 203 -11.26 -9.07 -11.59
N LYS A 204 -11.52 -10.30 -11.11
CA LYS A 204 -12.85 -10.73 -10.71
C LYS A 204 -12.88 -11.13 -9.25
N ASN A 205 -13.65 -10.37 -8.46
CA ASN A 205 -14.21 -10.85 -7.21
C ASN A 205 -15.59 -11.50 -7.50
N LYS A 206 -16.00 -12.51 -6.70
CA LYS A 206 -17.40 -12.88 -6.68
C LYS A 206 -18.22 -11.65 -6.30
N GLU A 207 -19.33 -11.43 -7.01
CA GLU A 207 -20.28 -10.36 -6.74
C GLU A 207 -20.65 -10.33 -5.25
N GLY A 208 -20.31 -9.25 -4.58
CA GLY A 208 -20.59 -8.99 -3.17
C GLY A 208 -19.52 -8.09 -2.56
N ASP A 209 -19.91 -6.95 -2.07
CA ASP A 209 -19.11 -5.80 -1.64
C ASP A 209 -18.05 -6.03 -0.52
N ASN A 210 -17.65 -7.26 -0.23
CA ASN A 210 -16.63 -7.56 0.76
C ASN A 210 -15.43 -8.24 0.11
N ASP A 211 -14.42 -7.43 -0.25
CA ASP A 211 -13.10 -7.89 -0.69
C ASP A 211 -12.44 -8.85 0.34
N ASP A 212 -12.81 -8.74 1.62
CA ASP A 212 -12.25 -9.53 2.72
C ASP A 212 -12.65 -11.02 2.71
N GLY A 213 -13.81 -11.39 2.17
CA GLY A 213 -14.28 -12.79 2.15
C GLY A 213 -13.40 -13.71 1.31
N ASP A 214 -12.93 -13.22 0.17
CA ASP A 214 -12.02 -13.97 -0.69
C ASP A 214 -10.60 -13.99 -0.10
N LEU A 215 -10.14 -12.91 0.52
CA LEU A 215 -8.84 -12.85 1.16
C LEU A 215 -8.68 -13.93 2.24
N TYR A 216 -9.67 -14.08 3.12
CA TYR A 216 -9.63 -15.07 4.19
C TYR A 216 -9.54 -16.50 3.65
N LYS A 217 -10.21 -16.76 2.52
CA LYS A 217 -10.12 -18.03 1.81
C LYS A 217 -8.72 -18.27 1.26
N TYR A 218 -8.09 -17.27 0.66
CA TYR A 218 -6.69 -17.39 0.18
C TYR A 218 -5.70 -17.55 1.32
N ILE A 219 -5.93 -16.92 2.47
CA ILE A 219 -5.14 -17.16 3.68
C ILE A 219 -5.22 -18.61 4.12
N SER A 220 -6.43 -19.14 4.33
CA SER A 220 -6.64 -20.49 4.84
C SER A 220 -6.23 -21.58 3.86
N GLU A 221 -6.72 -21.53 2.63
CA GLU A 221 -6.43 -22.55 1.62
C GLU A 221 -4.95 -22.52 1.18
N GLY A 222 -4.39 -21.34 1.05
CA GLY A 222 -2.97 -21.18 0.69
C GLY A 222 -2.02 -21.66 1.78
N TYR A 223 -2.37 -21.43 3.04
CA TYR A 223 -1.62 -21.97 4.18
C TYR A 223 -1.69 -23.51 4.21
N ASN A 224 -2.92 -24.07 4.12
CA ASN A 224 -3.12 -25.52 4.13
C ASN A 224 -2.39 -26.21 2.98
N LEU A 225 -2.45 -25.64 1.77
CA LEU A 225 -1.73 -26.18 0.61
C LEU A 225 -0.21 -26.18 0.83
N ALA A 226 0.36 -25.07 1.32
CA ALA A 226 1.79 -24.95 1.54
C ALA A 226 2.31 -25.94 2.62
N THR A 227 1.53 -26.14 3.68
CA THR A 227 1.91 -27.03 4.79
C THR A 227 1.60 -28.50 4.54
N SER A 228 0.77 -28.84 3.54
CA SER A 228 0.51 -30.24 3.15
C SER A 228 1.59 -30.86 2.26
N ILE A 229 2.58 -30.07 1.83
CA ILE A 229 3.66 -30.52 0.92
C ILE A 229 4.92 -30.95 1.70
N GLU A 230 4.96 -30.69 3.02
CA GLU A 230 6.00 -31.18 3.93
C GLU A 230 5.71 -32.63 4.38
#